data_7f0786e1bde9d0914c9d5d782102d257
#
_entry.id   7f0786e1bde9d0914c9d5d782102d257
#
_cell.length_a   1.000
_cell.length_b   1.000
_cell.length_c   1.000
_cell.angle_alpha   90.00
_cell.angle_beta   90.00
_cell.angle_gamma   90.00
#
_symmetry.space_group_name_H-M   'P 1'
#
loop_
_entity.id
_entity.type
_entity.pdbx_description
1 polymer ?
#
loop_
_entity_poly.entity_id
_entity_poly.type
_entity_poly.pdbx_seq_one_letter_code
_entity_poly.pdbx_strand_id
1 'polypeptide(L)'
;MVLVVIGGDGTINEVINGMHISDHVTLAVIPAGVSNDFARALKIRKNPIRALKNIVQSKGEVKIDYGIVSYGEGQHRRFVVSCGIGLDAAMVNIRAEKERQEQRKKHSLAYLLSAIAHIISSKTVGGCVILDDAKKMEFNHIAFVSMHIQPTECGGFRFAEKASAQDGLLSLCVMFSKKKLKLLRNLIAARMGKHLNYAGVRKYDNSDIKVLLQSPQYLHADGEVLGKFQSIEVNCVSSKIRCIM
;
A
#
# COMPACT_ATOMS: atom_id res chain seq x y z
N MET A 1 -23.00 -13.53 7.30
CA MET A 1 -23.02 -12.29 8.14
C MET A 1 -22.40 -11.16 7.34
N VAL A 2 -23.02 -9.97 7.32
CA VAL A 2 -22.42 -8.78 6.70
C VAL A 2 -21.79 -7.92 7.80
N LEU A 3 -20.50 -7.64 7.67
CA LEU A 3 -19.74 -6.75 8.55
C LEU A 3 -19.62 -5.38 7.87
N VAL A 4 -20.30 -4.38 8.40
CA VAL A 4 -20.29 -3.01 7.85
C VAL A 4 -19.23 -2.19 8.55
N VAL A 5 -18.24 -1.70 7.80
CA VAL A 5 -17.18 -0.82 8.28
C VAL A 5 -17.44 0.61 7.82
N ILE A 6 -17.60 1.52 8.79
CA ILE A 6 -17.73 2.96 8.54
C ILE A 6 -16.41 3.62 8.90
N GLY A 7 -15.57 3.94 7.91
CA GLY A 7 -14.23 4.46 8.19
C GLY A 7 -13.37 4.68 6.94
N GLY A 8 -12.10 4.92 7.17
CA GLY A 8 -11.07 5.02 6.14
C GLY A 8 -10.21 3.75 6.05
N ASP A 9 -9.13 3.83 5.26
CA ASP A 9 -8.24 2.69 5.00
C ASP A 9 -7.66 2.09 6.29
N GLY A 10 -7.29 2.92 7.29
CA GLY A 10 -6.80 2.45 8.59
C GLY A 10 -7.84 1.63 9.36
N THR A 11 -9.10 2.10 9.43
CA THR A 11 -10.19 1.36 10.08
C THR A 11 -10.45 0.02 9.38
N ILE A 12 -10.40 0.01 8.05
CA ILE A 12 -10.54 -1.22 7.26
C ILE A 12 -9.40 -2.18 7.57
N ASN A 13 -8.16 -1.68 7.63
CA ASN A 13 -6.99 -2.49 7.96
C ASN A 13 -7.10 -3.12 9.36
N GLU A 14 -7.51 -2.35 10.38
CA GLU A 14 -7.74 -2.88 11.74
C GLU A 14 -8.80 -3.98 11.76
N VAL A 15 -9.93 -3.77 11.07
CA VAL A 15 -11.00 -4.77 10.97
C VAL A 15 -10.49 -6.05 10.30
N ILE A 16 -9.77 -5.96 9.19
CA ILE A 16 -9.23 -7.13 8.47
C ILE A 16 -8.20 -7.88 9.30
N ASN A 17 -7.43 -7.19 10.12
CA ASN A 17 -6.47 -7.82 11.02
C ASN A 17 -7.14 -8.46 12.24
N GLY A 18 -8.24 -7.89 12.74
CA GLY A 18 -8.99 -8.41 13.87
C GLY A 18 -10.05 -9.47 13.52
N MET A 19 -10.53 -9.52 12.26
CA MET A 19 -11.59 -10.44 11.89
C MET A 19 -11.06 -11.84 11.55
N HIS A 20 -11.91 -12.85 11.78
CA HIS A 20 -11.70 -14.17 11.20
C HIS A 20 -12.18 -14.15 9.73
N ILE A 21 -11.24 -14.31 8.80
CA ILE A 21 -11.56 -14.36 7.37
C ILE A 21 -12.16 -15.73 7.05
N SER A 22 -13.43 -15.74 6.66
CA SER A 22 -14.16 -16.96 6.30
C SER A 22 -15.22 -16.64 5.23
N ASP A 23 -15.68 -17.67 4.52
CA ASP A 23 -16.74 -17.54 3.51
C ASP A 23 -18.10 -17.12 4.09
N HIS A 24 -18.26 -17.11 5.42
CA HIS A 24 -19.48 -16.70 6.09
C HIS A 24 -19.53 -15.20 6.42
N VAL A 25 -18.43 -14.46 6.23
CA VAL A 25 -18.32 -13.02 6.49
C VAL A 25 -18.14 -12.27 5.18
N THR A 26 -19.05 -11.34 4.91
CA THR A 26 -18.97 -10.41 3.78
C THR A 26 -18.70 -9.01 4.30
N LEU A 27 -17.64 -8.38 3.86
CA LEU A 27 -17.26 -7.01 4.22
C LEU A 27 -18.08 -6.02 3.39
N ALA A 28 -18.62 -5.00 4.04
CA ALA A 28 -19.24 -3.86 3.39
C ALA A 28 -18.61 -2.57 3.92
N VAL A 29 -18.34 -1.61 3.05
CA VAL A 29 -17.62 -0.39 3.43
C VAL A 29 -18.43 0.85 3.13
N ILE A 30 -18.56 1.73 4.13
CA ILE A 30 -19.04 3.10 4.01
C ILE A 30 -17.81 4.02 4.17
N PRO A 31 -17.28 4.61 3.09
CA PRO A 31 -16.05 5.36 3.15
C PRO A 31 -16.22 6.70 3.88
N ALA A 32 -15.54 6.86 5.01
CA ALA A 32 -15.56 8.05 5.84
C ALA A 32 -14.15 8.61 6.16
N GLY A 33 -13.10 8.08 5.53
CA GLY A 33 -11.72 8.52 5.70
C GLY A 33 -11.29 9.60 4.70
N VAL A 34 -10.01 9.96 4.77
CA VAL A 34 -9.41 11.00 3.90
C VAL A 34 -9.05 10.45 2.53
N SER A 35 -8.32 9.34 2.46
CA SER A 35 -7.84 8.74 1.20
C SER A 35 -8.86 7.80 0.58
N ASN A 36 -9.38 6.86 1.39
CA ASN A 36 -10.32 5.82 0.98
C ASN A 36 -9.84 5.09 -0.29
N ASP A 37 -8.55 4.70 -0.31
CA ASP A 37 -7.92 4.05 -1.46
C ASP A 37 -8.56 2.70 -1.73
N PHE A 38 -8.86 1.91 -0.69
CA PHE A 38 -9.58 0.65 -0.77
C PHE A 38 -10.96 0.83 -1.44
N ALA A 39 -11.77 1.75 -0.91
CA ALA A 39 -13.12 1.99 -1.46
C ALA A 39 -13.07 2.53 -2.90
N ARG A 40 -12.06 3.34 -3.22
CA ARG A 40 -11.85 3.87 -4.58
C ARG A 40 -11.52 2.76 -5.57
N ALA A 41 -10.64 1.85 -5.21
CA ALA A 41 -10.22 0.75 -6.08
C ALA A 41 -11.38 -0.21 -6.38
N LEU A 42 -12.22 -0.49 -5.39
CA LEU A 42 -13.44 -1.29 -5.54
C LEU A 42 -14.62 -0.50 -6.10
N LYS A 43 -14.43 0.77 -6.52
CA LYS A 43 -15.47 1.65 -7.06
C LYS A 43 -16.66 1.88 -6.13
N ILE A 44 -16.47 1.72 -4.82
CA ILE A 44 -17.48 2.00 -3.80
C ILE A 44 -17.80 3.50 -3.80
N ARG A 45 -19.07 3.85 -3.73
CA ARG A 45 -19.53 5.24 -3.78
C ARG A 45 -19.03 6.05 -2.58
N LYS A 46 -18.42 7.22 -2.84
CA LYS A 46 -17.94 8.13 -1.79
C LYS A 46 -19.06 8.71 -0.91
N ASN A 47 -20.27 8.84 -1.46
CA ASN A 47 -21.44 9.32 -0.71
C ASN A 47 -21.91 8.22 0.24
N PRO A 48 -21.92 8.44 1.57
CA PRO A 48 -22.27 7.40 2.55
C PRO A 48 -23.69 6.84 2.36
N ILE A 49 -24.65 7.70 2.01
CA ILE A 49 -26.06 7.27 1.79
C ILE A 49 -26.14 6.35 0.58
N ARG A 50 -25.40 6.66 -0.49
CA ARG A 50 -25.37 5.81 -1.68
C ARG A 50 -24.63 4.49 -1.43
N ALA A 51 -23.54 4.51 -0.64
CA ALA A 51 -22.85 3.31 -0.21
C ALA A 51 -23.79 2.41 0.62
N LEU A 52 -24.49 2.99 1.61
CA LEU A 52 -25.47 2.25 2.41
C LEU A 52 -26.61 1.66 1.55
N LYS A 53 -27.15 2.41 0.59
CA LYS A 53 -28.16 1.88 -0.34
C LYS A 53 -27.66 0.68 -1.14
N ASN A 54 -26.41 0.72 -1.63
CA ASN A 54 -25.81 -0.41 -2.34
C ASN A 54 -25.68 -1.63 -1.43
N ILE A 55 -25.27 -1.45 -0.18
CA ILE A 55 -25.16 -2.53 0.82
C ILE A 55 -26.52 -3.18 1.07
N VAL A 56 -27.55 -2.38 1.33
CA VAL A 56 -28.91 -2.88 1.60
C VAL A 56 -29.52 -3.57 0.37
N GLN A 57 -29.23 -3.07 -0.82
CA GLN A 57 -29.74 -3.65 -2.07
C GLN A 57 -28.94 -4.87 -2.55
N SER A 58 -27.85 -5.21 -1.87
CA SER A 58 -26.96 -6.36 -2.19
C SER A 58 -26.67 -6.51 -3.70
N LYS A 59 -26.23 -5.42 -4.33
CA LYS A 59 -26.08 -5.35 -5.80
C LYS A 59 -24.99 -6.23 -6.39
N GLY A 60 -24.16 -6.85 -5.57
CA GLY A 60 -23.10 -7.75 -5.99
C GLY A 60 -22.04 -7.92 -4.93
N GLU A 61 -21.45 -9.09 -4.90
CA GLU A 61 -20.30 -9.42 -4.08
C GLU A 61 -19.12 -9.76 -4.97
N VAL A 62 -17.94 -9.37 -4.53
CA VAL A 62 -16.67 -9.77 -5.13
C VAL A 62 -15.80 -10.46 -4.08
N LYS A 63 -15.02 -11.43 -4.51
CA LYS A 63 -13.94 -11.98 -3.70
C LYS A 63 -12.66 -11.24 -4.06
N ILE A 64 -11.97 -10.77 -3.04
CA ILE A 64 -10.72 -10.05 -3.21
C ILE A 64 -9.57 -10.74 -2.49
N ASP A 65 -8.39 -10.51 -3.01
CA ASP A 65 -7.13 -10.92 -2.44
C ASP A 65 -6.73 -9.99 -1.30
N TYR A 66 -5.86 -10.48 -0.42
CA TYR A 66 -5.15 -9.66 0.54
C TYR A 66 -3.70 -10.09 0.64
N GLY A 67 -2.84 -9.18 1.05
CA GLY A 67 -1.44 -9.49 1.33
C GLY A 67 -1.20 -9.76 2.81
N ILE A 68 -0.19 -10.55 3.10
CA ILE A 68 0.38 -10.71 4.44
C ILE A 68 1.84 -10.30 4.36
N VAL A 69 2.25 -9.33 5.17
CA VAL A 69 3.66 -9.03 5.38
C VAL A 69 4.13 -9.66 6.69
N SER A 70 5.19 -10.45 6.61
CA SER A 70 5.90 -11.05 7.75
C SER A 70 7.20 -10.29 7.99
N TYR A 71 7.48 -9.94 9.24
CA TYR A 71 8.61 -9.11 9.64
C TYR A 71 9.07 -9.40 11.06
N GLY A 72 10.27 -9.00 11.42
CA GLY A 72 10.82 -9.20 12.75
C GLY A 72 10.86 -10.67 13.18
N GLU A 73 10.55 -10.93 14.44
CA GLU A 73 10.54 -12.28 15.03
C GLU A 73 9.15 -12.92 14.94
N GLY A 74 8.71 -13.27 13.72
CA GLY A 74 7.42 -13.96 13.50
C GLY A 74 6.19 -13.06 13.56
N GLN A 75 6.35 -11.73 13.52
CA GLN A 75 5.24 -10.80 13.43
C GLN A 75 4.68 -10.78 12.00
N HIS A 76 3.38 -10.58 11.87
CA HIS A 76 2.73 -10.46 10.59
C HIS A 76 1.59 -9.45 10.62
N ARG A 77 1.31 -8.82 9.48
CA ARG A 77 0.20 -7.89 9.29
C ARG A 77 -0.46 -8.13 7.94
N ARG A 78 -1.79 -8.16 7.92
CA ARG A 78 -2.59 -8.21 6.68
C ARG A 78 -2.73 -6.82 6.11
N PHE A 79 -2.78 -6.73 4.77
CA PHE A 79 -3.08 -5.49 4.05
C PHE A 79 -3.95 -5.77 2.82
N VAL A 80 -4.74 -4.80 2.39
CA VAL A 80 -5.67 -4.90 1.26
C VAL A 80 -5.47 -3.81 0.21
N VAL A 81 -4.57 -2.88 0.46
CA VAL A 81 -4.18 -1.83 -0.50
C VAL A 81 -2.73 -2.03 -0.90
N SER A 82 -1.81 -1.82 0.02
CA SER A 82 -0.37 -1.89 -0.24
C SER A 82 0.45 -2.11 1.03
N CYS A 83 1.64 -2.66 0.81
CA CYS A 83 2.70 -2.75 1.80
C CYS A 83 3.98 -2.18 1.19
N GLY A 84 4.77 -1.43 1.94
CA GLY A 84 6.00 -0.85 1.41
C GLY A 84 7.10 -0.68 2.43
N ILE A 85 8.34 -0.81 1.97
CA ILE A 85 9.54 -0.64 2.80
C ILE A 85 10.49 0.37 2.16
N GLY A 86 10.90 1.40 2.94
CA GLY A 86 11.79 2.44 2.51
C GLY A 86 11.18 3.84 2.57
N LEU A 87 11.42 4.64 1.53
CA LEU A 87 11.03 6.06 1.49
C LEU A 87 9.51 6.27 1.52
N ASP A 88 8.71 5.40 0.90
CA ASP A 88 7.25 5.45 0.93
C ASP A 88 6.72 5.31 2.35
N ALA A 89 7.18 4.32 3.09
CA ALA A 89 6.83 4.12 4.50
C ALA A 89 7.31 5.29 5.39
N ALA A 90 8.46 5.86 5.11
CA ALA A 90 8.94 7.04 5.82
C ALA A 90 8.05 8.27 5.56
N MET A 91 7.51 8.42 4.36
CA MET A 91 6.54 9.48 4.04
C MET A 91 5.20 9.28 4.75
N VAL A 92 4.73 8.04 4.90
CA VAL A 92 3.56 7.70 5.71
C VAL A 92 3.79 8.10 7.17
N ASN A 93 4.97 7.80 7.74
CA ASN A 93 5.30 8.18 9.10
C ASN A 93 5.28 9.70 9.32
N ILE A 94 5.88 10.48 8.41
CA ILE A 94 5.88 11.95 8.48
C ILE A 94 4.44 12.49 8.43
N ARG A 95 3.58 11.90 7.62
CA ARG A 95 2.18 12.28 7.54
C ARG A 95 1.45 12.00 8.85
N ALA A 96 1.60 10.81 9.42
CA ALA A 96 0.97 10.42 10.68
C ALA A 96 1.44 11.29 11.85
N GLU A 97 2.73 11.63 11.93
CA GLU A 97 3.28 12.53 12.94
C GLU A 97 2.70 13.95 12.82
N LYS A 98 2.58 14.49 11.61
CA LYS A 98 1.98 15.80 11.37
C LYS A 98 0.47 15.82 11.66
N GLU A 99 -0.27 14.80 11.28
CA GLU A 99 -1.70 14.69 11.59
C GLU A 99 -1.96 14.62 13.11
N ARG A 100 -1.04 14.05 13.88
CA ARG A 100 -1.08 14.07 15.36
C ARG A 100 -0.77 15.46 15.96
N GLN A 101 0.12 16.22 15.34
CA GLN A 101 0.53 17.56 15.82
C GLN A 101 -0.40 18.69 15.37
N GLU A 102 -1.02 18.58 14.20
CA GLU A 102 -1.87 19.59 13.58
C GLU A 102 -3.32 19.13 13.51
N GLN A 103 -4.09 19.38 14.58
CA GLN A 103 -5.56 19.17 14.55
C GLN A 103 -6.29 20.07 13.56
N ARG A 104 -5.65 20.99 12.85
CA ARG A 104 -6.26 21.92 11.90
C ARG A 104 -5.26 22.51 10.91
N LYS A 105 -5.48 22.27 9.67
CA LYS A 105 -5.22 22.99 8.41
C LYS A 105 -4.50 22.12 7.37
N LYS A 106 -5.26 21.84 6.30
CA LYS A 106 -4.77 21.27 5.05
C LYS A 106 -3.81 22.24 4.36
N HIS A 107 -2.53 22.25 4.73
CA HIS A 107 -1.50 22.89 3.92
C HIS A 107 -0.85 21.88 3.00
N SER A 108 -1.52 21.59 1.88
CA SER A 108 -1.05 20.71 0.81
C SER A 108 0.38 21.06 0.35
N LEU A 109 0.74 22.34 0.31
CA LEU A 109 2.06 22.81 -0.09
C LEU A 109 3.15 22.47 0.94
N ALA A 110 2.89 22.67 2.23
CA ALA A 110 3.85 22.34 3.30
C ALA A 110 4.12 20.84 3.37
N TYR A 111 3.11 20.00 3.12
CA TYR A 111 3.29 18.57 3.01
C TYR A 111 4.17 18.19 1.81
N LEU A 112 3.90 18.78 0.63
CA LEU A 112 4.70 18.55 -0.56
C LEU A 112 6.17 18.95 -0.36
N LEU A 113 6.42 20.11 0.23
CA LEU A 113 7.78 20.57 0.55
C LEU A 113 8.49 19.66 1.53
N SER A 114 7.79 19.16 2.56
CA SER A 114 8.35 18.19 3.51
C SER A 114 8.68 16.86 2.85
N ALA A 115 7.81 16.37 1.97
CA ALA A 115 8.04 15.15 1.20
C ALA A 115 9.27 15.31 0.30
N ILE A 116 9.40 16.44 -0.39
CA ILE A 116 10.57 16.74 -1.22
C ILE A 116 11.86 16.82 -0.36
N ALA A 117 11.82 17.54 0.76
CA ALA A 117 12.95 17.64 1.68
C ALA A 117 13.37 16.26 2.21
N HIS A 118 12.40 15.41 2.55
CA HIS A 118 12.67 14.05 3.00
C HIS A 118 13.29 13.18 1.88
N ILE A 119 12.80 13.28 0.65
CA ILE A 119 13.40 12.60 -0.51
C ILE A 119 14.86 13.03 -0.70
N ILE A 120 15.15 14.32 -0.56
CA ILE A 120 16.49 14.86 -0.72
C ILE A 120 17.41 14.36 0.40
N SER A 121 16.97 14.35 1.65
CA SER A 121 17.75 13.94 2.82
C SER A 121 17.84 12.42 2.99
N SER A 122 16.88 11.65 2.47
CA SER A 122 16.84 10.19 2.63
C SER A 122 18.09 9.52 2.03
N LYS A 123 18.54 8.43 2.65
CA LYS A 123 19.60 7.57 2.09
C LYS A 123 18.94 6.41 1.35
N THR A 124 19.45 6.11 0.16
CA THR A 124 19.12 4.88 -0.56
C THR A 124 19.99 3.75 -0.04
N VAL A 125 19.49 2.54 -0.03
CA VAL A 125 20.19 1.36 0.50
C VAL A 125 20.39 0.31 -0.58
N GLY A 126 21.42 -0.51 -0.46
CA GLY A 126 21.56 -1.70 -1.27
C GLY A 126 20.66 -2.81 -0.75
N GLY A 127 20.34 -3.77 -1.61
CA GLY A 127 19.55 -4.92 -1.20
C GLY A 127 19.16 -5.79 -2.37
N CYS A 128 18.40 -6.82 -2.09
CA CYS A 128 17.85 -7.69 -3.12
C CYS A 128 16.36 -7.95 -2.90
N VAL A 129 15.70 -8.27 -3.99
CA VAL A 129 14.32 -8.76 -4.05
C VAL A 129 14.34 -10.17 -4.64
N ILE A 130 13.65 -11.09 -4.00
CA ILE A 130 13.50 -12.47 -4.42
C ILE A 130 12.03 -12.71 -4.72
N LEU A 131 11.74 -13.24 -5.89
CA LEU A 131 10.40 -13.49 -6.40
C LEU A 131 10.16 -15.00 -6.46
N ASP A 132 9.08 -15.48 -5.82
CA ASP A 132 8.63 -16.87 -5.80
C ASP A 132 9.78 -17.87 -5.50
N ASP A 133 10.71 -17.49 -4.61
CA ASP A 133 11.93 -18.21 -4.23
C ASP A 133 12.86 -18.62 -5.41
N ALA A 134 12.57 -18.14 -6.61
CA ALA A 134 13.28 -18.56 -7.83
C ALA A 134 14.16 -17.45 -8.43
N LYS A 135 13.70 -16.22 -8.45
CA LYS A 135 14.37 -15.12 -9.13
C LYS A 135 14.87 -14.06 -8.14
N LYS A 136 16.20 -14.01 -7.96
CA LYS A 136 16.87 -12.99 -7.15
C LYS A 136 17.33 -11.82 -8.02
N MET A 137 17.04 -10.60 -7.58
CA MET A 137 17.47 -9.36 -8.22
C MET A 137 18.15 -8.45 -7.22
N GLU A 138 19.33 -7.94 -7.57
CA GLU A 138 20.12 -7.06 -6.72
C GLU A 138 20.04 -5.62 -7.18
N PHE A 139 19.96 -4.70 -6.22
CA PHE A 139 19.86 -3.26 -6.46
C PHE A 139 20.79 -2.50 -5.52
N ASN A 140 21.56 -1.55 -6.05
CA ASN A 140 22.53 -0.78 -5.27
C ASN A 140 21.96 0.47 -4.60
N HIS A 141 20.84 1.01 -5.02
CA HIS A 141 20.32 2.29 -4.57
C HIS A 141 18.79 2.26 -4.48
N ILE A 142 18.27 1.32 -3.71
CA ILE A 142 16.82 1.23 -3.44
C ILE A 142 16.38 2.46 -2.66
N ALA A 143 15.39 3.18 -3.16
CA ALA A 143 14.68 4.20 -2.44
C ALA A 143 13.51 3.59 -1.67
N PHE A 144 12.74 2.75 -2.34
CA PHE A 144 11.70 1.94 -1.71
C PHE A 144 11.33 0.72 -2.57
N VAL A 145 10.68 -0.23 -1.92
CA VAL A 145 10.02 -1.38 -2.53
C VAL A 145 8.60 -1.38 -2.03
N SER A 146 7.61 -1.37 -2.93
CA SER A 146 6.19 -1.43 -2.56
C SER A 146 5.48 -2.57 -3.30
N MET A 147 4.61 -3.27 -2.59
CA MET A 147 3.81 -4.39 -3.06
C MET A 147 2.33 -4.03 -2.92
N HIS A 148 1.57 -4.24 -3.97
CA HIS A 148 0.23 -3.72 -4.11
C HIS A 148 -0.79 -4.81 -4.42
N ILE A 149 -1.91 -4.79 -3.70
CA ILE A 149 -3.16 -5.48 -4.05
C ILE A 149 -4.03 -4.55 -4.91
N GLN A 150 -3.97 -3.23 -4.65
CA GLN A 150 -4.77 -2.22 -5.34
C GLN A 150 -3.88 -1.28 -6.18
N PRO A 151 -4.43 -0.68 -7.25
CA PRO A 151 -3.62 0.14 -8.18
C PRO A 151 -3.08 1.44 -7.57
N THR A 152 -3.73 1.95 -6.52
CA THR A 152 -3.40 3.26 -5.94
C THR A 152 -3.22 3.19 -4.43
N GLU A 153 -2.33 4.03 -3.92
CA GLU A 153 -2.12 4.25 -2.50
C GLU A 153 -1.93 5.73 -2.15
N CYS A 154 -1.89 6.05 -0.86
CA CYS A 154 -1.58 7.40 -0.33
C CYS A 154 -2.40 8.53 -0.99
N GLY A 155 -3.69 8.28 -1.28
CA GLY A 155 -4.58 9.28 -1.87
C GLY A 155 -4.36 9.50 -3.36
N GLY A 156 -3.82 8.52 -4.08
CA GLY A 156 -3.81 8.50 -5.54
C GLY A 156 -2.45 8.43 -6.23
N PHE A 157 -1.39 8.00 -5.54
CA PHE A 157 -0.19 7.51 -6.22
C PHE A 157 -0.50 6.17 -6.88
N ARG A 158 -0.04 6.00 -8.13
CA ARG A 158 -0.34 4.84 -8.97
C ARG A 158 0.92 4.00 -9.17
N PHE A 159 1.53 3.53 -8.07
CA PHE A 159 2.76 2.72 -8.17
C PHE A 159 2.56 1.39 -8.88
N ALA A 160 1.34 0.87 -8.88
CA ALA A 160 0.97 -0.39 -9.50
C ALA A 160 -0.33 -0.25 -10.32
N GLU A 161 -0.31 0.57 -11.37
CA GLU A 161 -1.51 0.96 -12.16
C GLU A 161 -2.36 -0.24 -12.64
N LYS A 162 -1.72 -1.41 -12.85
CA LYS A 162 -2.37 -2.63 -13.33
C LYS A 162 -2.65 -3.65 -12.23
N ALA A 163 -2.42 -3.30 -10.95
CA ALA A 163 -2.72 -4.20 -9.85
C ALA A 163 -4.21 -4.55 -9.83
N SER A 164 -4.50 -5.80 -9.55
CA SER A 164 -5.86 -6.34 -9.46
C SER A 164 -6.01 -7.11 -8.16
N ALA A 165 -7.05 -6.81 -7.40
CA ALA A 165 -7.33 -7.55 -6.17
C ALA A 165 -8.00 -8.91 -6.41
N GLN A 166 -7.91 -9.48 -7.63
CA GLN A 166 -8.60 -10.71 -8.00
C GLN A 166 -7.74 -11.66 -8.84
N ASP A 167 -6.46 -11.39 -9.01
CA ASP A 167 -5.55 -12.18 -9.84
C ASP A 167 -4.58 -13.07 -9.03
N GLY A 168 -4.63 -12.99 -7.69
CA GLY A 168 -3.78 -13.77 -6.80
C GLY A 168 -2.33 -13.30 -6.77
N LEU A 169 -2.03 -12.10 -7.26
CA LEU A 169 -0.69 -11.56 -7.37
C LEU A 169 -0.51 -10.25 -6.60
N LEU A 170 0.71 -10.02 -6.20
CA LEU A 170 1.22 -8.73 -5.72
C LEU A 170 1.90 -8.00 -6.87
N SER A 171 1.42 -6.81 -7.19
CA SER A 171 2.12 -5.93 -8.12
C SER A 171 3.25 -5.20 -7.40
N LEU A 172 4.47 -5.63 -7.65
CA LEU A 172 5.68 -5.07 -7.06
C LEU A 172 6.18 -3.85 -7.85
N CYS A 173 6.52 -2.78 -7.16
CA CYS A 173 7.25 -1.63 -7.69
C CYS A 173 8.54 -1.41 -6.90
N VAL A 174 9.69 -1.52 -7.56
CA VAL A 174 11.00 -1.16 -7.00
C VAL A 174 11.45 0.15 -7.61
N MET A 175 11.62 1.17 -6.76
CA MET A 175 12.18 2.45 -7.19
C MET A 175 13.61 2.60 -6.66
N PHE A 176 14.56 2.80 -7.56
CA PHE A 176 15.97 2.86 -7.22
C PHE A 176 16.71 3.91 -8.05
N SER A 177 17.56 4.70 -7.40
CA SER A 177 18.49 5.63 -8.06
C SER A 177 19.43 6.28 -7.05
N LYS A 178 20.69 6.46 -7.42
CA LYS A 178 21.64 7.32 -6.70
C LYS A 178 21.26 8.82 -6.81
N LYS A 179 20.66 9.23 -7.95
CA LYS A 179 20.34 10.63 -8.25
C LYS A 179 18.97 11.00 -7.67
N LYS A 180 18.93 11.90 -6.69
CA LYS A 180 17.70 12.37 -6.02
C LYS A 180 16.71 13.03 -6.95
N LEU A 181 17.19 13.83 -7.90
CA LEU A 181 16.34 14.47 -8.90
C LEU A 181 15.58 13.45 -9.77
N LYS A 182 16.23 12.29 -10.05
CA LYS A 182 15.58 11.19 -10.78
C LYS A 182 14.49 10.53 -9.94
N LEU A 183 14.72 10.33 -8.63
CA LEU A 183 13.70 9.83 -7.72
C LEU A 183 12.50 10.77 -7.66
N LEU A 184 12.73 12.08 -7.51
CA LEU A 184 11.66 13.07 -7.49
C LEU A 184 10.84 13.07 -8.79
N ARG A 185 11.51 13.05 -9.95
CA ARG A 185 10.84 12.93 -11.26
C ARG A 185 9.98 11.66 -11.33
N ASN A 186 10.51 10.52 -10.89
CA ASN A 186 9.81 9.25 -10.93
C ASN A 186 8.59 9.24 -9.99
N LEU A 187 8.67 9.90 -8.83
CA LEU A 187 7.53 10.05 -7.91
C LEU A 187 6.44 10.97 -8.49
N ILE A 188 6.82 12.07 -9.13
CA ILE A 188 5.85 12.93 -9.83
C ILE A 188 5.17 12.14 -10.96
N ALA A 189 5.93 11.35 -11.71
CA ALA A 189 5.39 10.49 -12.77
C ALA A 189 4.47 9.39 -12.21
N ALA A 190 4.76 8.85 -11.01
CA ALA A 190 3.92 7.87 -10.33
C ALA A 190 2.54 8.44 -9.96
N ARG A 191 2.49 9.73 -9.59
CA ARG A 191 1.21 10.43 -9.35
C ARG A 191 0.31 10.46 -10.61
N MET A 192 0.94 10.43 -11.80
CA MET A 192 0.26 10.42 -13.10
C MET A 192 0.13 9.01 -13.70
N GLY A 193 0.63 7.95 -13.05
CA GLY A 193 0.67 6.58 -13.57
C GLY A 193 1.68 6.36 -14.71
N LYS A 194 2.65 7.27 -14.92
CA LYS A 194 3.58 7.24 -16.08
C LYS A 194 4.99 6.75 -15.74
N HIS A 195 5.27 6.37 -14.51
CA HIS A 195 6.62 6.08 -14.02
C HIS A 195 7.15 4.69 -14.41
N LEU A 196 6.27 3.74 -14.73
CA LEU A 196 6.64 2.32 -14.92
C LEU A 196 7.65 2.10 -16.05
N ASN A 197 7.68 2.98 -17.03
CA ASN A 197 8.64 2.93 -18.14
C ASN A 197 9.91 3.75 -17.89
N TYR A 198 10.06 4.35 -16.70
CA TYR A 198 11.19 5.23 -16.43
C TYR A 198 12.39 4.43 -15.89
N ALA A 199 13.58 4.84 -16.32
CA ALA A 199 14.82 4.29 -15.77
C ALA A 199 14.87 4.51 -14.23
N GLY A 200 15.24 3.46 -13.48
CA GLY A 200 15.21 3.46 -12.02
C GLY A 200 13.89 3.02 -11.41
N VAL A 201 13.01 2.44 -12.22
CA VAL A 201 11.80 1.73 -11.77
C VAL A 201 11.83 0.31 -12.35
N ARG A 202 11.42 -0.67 -11.57
CA ARG A 202 11.14 -2.03 -12.00
C ARG A 202 9.80 -2.47 -11.45
N LYS A 203 9.07 -3.22 -12.28
CA LYS A 203 7.78 -3.79 -11.97
C LYS A 203 7.81 -5.29 -12.19
N TYR A 204 7.17 -6.02 -11.28
CA TYR A 204 6.94 -7.46 -11.38
C TYR A 204 5.58 -7.78 -10.76
N ASP A 205 4.99 -8.90 -11.16
CA ASP A 205 3.74 -9.41 -10.59
C ASP A 205 4.02 -10.86 -10.14
N ASN A 206 3.96 -11.13 -8.82
CA ASN A 206 4.33 -12.41 -8.20
C ASN A 206 3.49 -12.66 -6.95
N SER A 207 3.34 -13.92 -6.53
CA SER A 207 2.57 -14.26 -5.32
C SER A 207 3.40 -14.13 -4.04
N ASP A 208 4.71 -14.39 -4.12
CA ASP A 208 5.62 -14.39 -2.98
C ASP A 208 6.82 -13.48 -3.26
N ILE A 209 7.08 -12.56 -2.34
CA ILE A 209 8.14 -11.56 -2.50
C ILE A 209 8.93 -11.45 -1.20
N LYS A 210 10.24 -11.69 -1.26
CA LYS A 210 11.16 -11.44 -0.14
C LYS A 210 12.03 -10.23 -0.45
N VAL A 211 12.16 -9.33 0.51
CA VAL A 211 13.01 -8.13 0.41
C VAL A 211 14.06 -8.18 1.49
N LEU A 212 15.33 -8.09 1.10
CA LEU A 212 16.49 -8.06 1.99
C LEU A 212 17.27 -6.78 1.74
N LEU A 213 17.37 -5.90 2.73
CA LEU A 213 18.05 -4.63 2.63
C LEU A 213 19.35 -4.63 3.44
N GLN A 214 20.34 -3.84 3.05
CA GLN A 214 21.62 -3.71 3.77
C GLN A 214 21.49 -2.98 5.10
N SER A 215 20.43 -2.20 5.29
CA SER A 215 20.14 -1.52 6.56
C SER A 215 18.63 -1.40 6.81
N PRO A 216 18.20 -1.35 8.08
CA PRO A 216 16.79 -1.27 8.42
C PRO A 216 16.12 -0.03 7.83
N GLN A 217 14.96 -0.20 7.22
CA GLN A 217 14.13 0.85 6.66
C GLN A 217 12.71 0.80 7.26
N TYR A 218 12.00 1.92 7.23
CA TYR A 218 10.60 1.94 7.65
C TYR A 218 9.76 1.01 6.79
N LEU A 219 8.85 0.28 7.45
CA LEU A 219 7.86 -0.61 6.85
C LEU A 219 6.47 -0.05 7.16
N HIS A 220 5.56 -0.11 6.18
CA HIS A 220 4.13 0.15 6.39
C HIS A 220 3.26 -0.94 5.75
N ALA A 221 2.03 -1.05 6.25
CA ALA A 221 0.93 -1.80 5.62
C ALA A 221 -0.33 -0.94 5.65
N ASP A 222 -0.96 -0.71 4.50
CA ASP A 222 -2.14 0.16 4.31
C ASP A 222 -2.01 1.55 4.96
N GLY A 223 -0.79 2.10 4.99
CA GLY A 223 -0.51 3.40 5.59
C GLY A 223 -0.29 3.39 7.11
N GLU A 224 -0.23 2.23 7.76
CA GLU A 224 0.18 2.09 9.15
C GLU A 224 1.67 1.71 9.23
N VAL A 225 2.45 2.49 9.97
CA VAL A 225 3.90 2.25 10.14
C VAL A 225 4.12 1.18 11.19
N LEU A 226 4.81 0.10 10.80
CA LEU A 226 5.06 -1.07 11.63
C LEU A 226 6.42 -1.03 12.35
N GLY A 227 7.33 -0.15 11.93
CA GLY A 227 8.67 -0.03 12.47
C GLY A 227 9.74 -0.01 11.38
N LYS A 228 10.99 -0.31 11.77
CA LYS A 228 12.13 -0.42 10.85
C LYS A 228 12.62 -1.86 10.79
N PHE A 229 12.71 -2.39 9.58
CA PHE A 229 13.14 -3.76 9.33
C PHE A 229 14.15 -3.82 8.19
N GLN A 230 14.96 -4.85 8.21
CA GLN A 230 15.97 -5.12 7.19
C GLN A 230 15.52 -6.24 6.24
N SER A 231 14.64 -7.10 6.72
CA SER A 231 14.09 -8.22 5.98
C SER A 231 12.60 -8.30 6.17
N ILE A 232 11.87 -8.51 5.08
CA ILE A 232 10.44 -8.78 5.06
C ILE A 232 10.12 -9.87 4.03
N GLU A 233 9.05 -10.60 4.30
CA GLU A 233 8.44 -11.54 3.37
C GLU A 233 6.97 -11.17 3.17
N VAL A 234 6.51 -11.15 1.93
CA VAL A 234 5.16 -10.71 1.58
C VAL A 234 4.51 -11.73 0.67
N ASN A 235 3.35 -12.24 1.09
CA ASN A 235 2.61 -13.26 0.38
C ASN A 235 1.22 -12.76 -0.01
N CYS A 236 0.74 -13.13 -1.19
CA CYS A 236 -0.63 -12.91 -1.62
C CYS A 236 -1.52 -14.09 -1.22
N VAL A 237 -2.64 -13.79 -0.60
CA VAL A 237 -3.69 -14.79 -0.30
C VAL A 237 -4.89 -14.49 -1.17
N SER A 238 -5.13 -15.34 -2.17
CA SER A 238 -6.09 -15.06 -3.21
C SER A 238 -7.55 -15.34 -2.79
N SER A 239 -8.46 -14.49 -3.24
CA SER A 239 -9.93 -14.66 -3.26
C SER A 239 -10.56 -15.06 -1.91
N LYS A 240 -10.05 -14.54 -0.78
CA LYS A 240 -10.53 -14.92 0.57
C LYS A 240 -11.47 -13.93 1.21
N ILE A 241 -11.42 -12.64 0.85
CA ILE A 241 -12.30 -11.64 1.45
C ILE A 241 -13.46 -11.37 0.51
N ARG A 242 -14.69 -11.61 0.98
CA ARG A 242 -15.92 -11.23 0.25
C ARG A 242 -16.25 -9.78 0.57
N CYS A 243 -16.51 -8.97 -0.47
CA CYS A 243 -16.87 -7.57 -0.34
C CYS A 243 -18.14 -7.24 -1.13
N ILE A 244 -19.02 -6.42 -0.55
CA ILE A 244 -20.15 -5.79 -1.27
C ILE A 244 -19.64 -4.55 -2.01
N MET A 245 -20.00 -4.43 -3.29
CA MET A 245 -19.67 -3.27 -4.14
C MET A 245 -20.85 -2.32 -4.32
#